data_6fd811d7ce9fda995383425117924bf1
#
_entry.id   6fd811d7ce9fda995383425117924bf1
#
_cell.length_a   1.000
_cell.length_b   1.000
_cell.length_c   1.000
_cell.angle_alpha   90.00
_cell.angle_beta   90.00
_cell.angle_gamma   90.00
#
_symmetry.space_group_name_H-M   'P 1'
#
loop_
_entity.id
_entity.type
_entity.pdbx_description
1 polymer ?
#
loop_
_entity_poly.entity_id
_entity_poly.type
_entity_poly.pdbx_seq_one_letter_code
_entity_poly.pdbx_strand_id
1 'polypeptide(L)'
;MNRKDYMKISRISLLASVFLGMPGLGQETPKGLRLEDLERMALEANPTIGQAKALVDAAAGRTQQAGMWPNPTFGANGEHVSKVTGGGAIGGFVEQRFITAGKLGLDRKVAQQDQAVFVEYQNAQKQRLLNSVRTLYYQALGDQLLIQVRTDLANLAMRAVSVSQEMANVGQADKPDLLSAETESERIQLELVSARNARDRSWRQLAAVLNNPTLKPVPLEGNLEEIPKLDADQALESIYRDSPELRAAEVAVRQSEFSVRRAEVDKIPNLFIRGGLRNNREFGEVGPMGPSQRRGLEGIFDIGVEIPIFNRNQGGVKAAKAGAEHARLEVLRTKLSLRARLAAEYKDYRDAAAAVERYRTRILPKARQAYDMYLANFRQMAGAYPQALIAQRNLFQFQDSYVAALVNTWQRAIEIQGLLLGGGADLGMPKSMGQAQPVSGSEH
;
A
#
# COMPACT_ATOMS: atom_id res chain seq x y z
N MET A 1 -18.01 -59.37 34.73
CA MET A 1 -18.74 -60.55 34.21
C MET A 1 -18.33 -60.73 32.76
N ASN A 2 -17.62 -61.81 32.54
CA ASN A 2 -17.36 -62.65 31.33
C ASN A 2 -16.80 -61.98 30.08
N ARG A 3 -15.52 -62.31 29.74
CA ARG A 3 -14.96 -63.53 29.11
C ARG A 3 -15.38 -63.67 27.64
N LYS A 4 -14.53 -63.78 26.62
CA LYS A 4 -13.46 -64.75 26.27
C LYS A 4 -12.78 -64.29 25.02
N ASP A 5 -11.49 -64.18 24.89
CA ASP A 5 -10.50 -65.17 24.43
C ASP A 5 -10.78 -65.94 23.13
N TYR A 6 -9.80 -65.88 22.22
CA TYR A 6 -9.02 -66.95 21.57
C TYR A 6 -8.43 -66.37 20.26
N MET A 7 -7.18 -66.09 20.13
CA MET A 7 -6.00 -66.89 19.79
C MET A 7 -6.18 -67.87 18.58
N LYS A 8 -5.43 -67.62 17.49
CA LYS A 8 -4.53 -68.61 16.82
C LYS A 8 -3.97 -68.09 15.50
N ILE A 9 -2.67 -67.97 15.40
CA ILE A 9 -1.65 -68.83 14.77
C ILE A 9 -1.36 -68.53 13.28
N SER A 10 -0.12 -68.02 13.09
CA SER A 10 0.93 -68.46 12.17
C SER A 10 0.59 -68.78 10.71
N ARG A 11 1.18 -67.98 9.80
CA ARG A 11 1.90 -68.56 8.64
C ARG A 11 3.07 -67.65 8.23
N ILE A 12 4.25 -68.15 8.41
CA ILE A 12 5.52 -67.73 7.81
C ILE A 12 5.41 -68.02 6.32
N SER A 13 5.66 -67.03 5.50
CA SER A 13 5.98 -67.24 4.09
C SER A 13 7.12 -66.30 3.72
N LEU A 14 8.24 -66.88 3.52
CA LEU A 14 9.48 -66.40 2.94
C LEU A 14 9.18 -66.01 1.47
N LEU A 15 9.45 -64.78 1.01
CA LEU A 15 9.60 -64.51 -0.40
C LEU A 15 10.44 -63.26 -0.64
N ALA A 16 11.59 -63.51 -1.17
CA ALA A 16 12.36 -62.83 -2.21
C ALA A 16 12.39 -61.30 -2.20
N SER A 17 13.54 -60.79 -1.85
CA SER A 17 14.07 -59.45 -2.11
C SER A 17 14.05 -59.17 -3.64
N VAL A 18 13.09 -58.40 -4.08
CA VAL A 18 13.18 -57.65 -5.36
C VAL A 18 13.71 -56.28 -5.04
N PHE A 19 14.99 -56.08 -5.28
CA PHE A 19 15.63 -54.76 -5.38
C PHE A 19 15.07 -54.09 -6.65
N LEU A 20 13.92 -53.41 -6.54
CA LEU A 20 13.51 -52.39 -7.55
C LEU A 20 14.33 -51.15 -7.27
N GLY A 21 15.17 -50.78 -8.24
CA GLY A 21 15.92 -49.54 -8.24
C GLY A 21 14.99 -48.35 -8.02
N MET A 22 15.15 -47.63 -6.91
CA MET A 22 14.64 -46.28 -6.75
C MET A 22 15.27 -45.43 -7.83
N PRO A 23 14.45 -44.75 -8.68
CA PRO A 23 14.98 -43.68 -9.50
C PRO A 23 15.55 -42.65 -8.53
N GLY A 24 16.80 -42.27 -8.74
CA GLY A 24 17.48 -41.23 -7.96
C GLY A 24 16.55 -40.02 -7.88
N LEU A 25 16.20 -39.61 -6.67
CA LEU A 25 15.69 -38.28 -6.39
C LEU A 25 16.77 -37.32 -6.90
N GLY A 26 16.62 -36.88 -8.15
CA GLY A 26 17.33 -35.73 -8.66
C GLY A 26 17.07 -34.63 -7.63
N GLN A 27 18.10 -34.11 -7.00
CA GLN A 27 18.07 -32.86 -6.27
C GLN A 27 17.57 -31.82 -7.29
N GLU A 28 16.26 -31.53 -7.28
CA GLU A 28 15.75 -30.34 -7.92
C GLU A 28 16.52 -29.18 -7.29
N THR A 29 17.42 -28.60 -8.07
CA THR A 29 18.01 -27.32 -7.73
C THR A 29 16.84 -26.40 -7.38
N PRO A 30 16.84 -25.75 -6.21
CA PRO A 30 15.72 -24.92 -5.79
C PRO A 30 15.47 -23.90 -6.90
N LYS A 31 14.32 -24.00 -7.52
CA LYS A 31 13.89 -23.09 -8.59
C LYS A 31 13.94 -21.68 -8.01
N GLY A 32 14.75 -20.82 -8.60
CA GLY A 32 14.90 -19.46 -8.13
C GLY A 32 13.53 -18.74 -8.09
N LEU A 33 13.34 -17.83 -7.16
CA LEU A 33 12.11 -17.03 -7.08
C LEU A 33 12.15 -15.91 -8.11
N ARG A 34 11.04 -15.76 -8.84
CA ARG A 34 10.84 -14.68 -9.81
C ARG A 34 10.07 -13.52 -9.18
N LEU A 35 10.18 -12.36 -9.79
CA LEU A 35 9.47 -11.17 -9.34
C LEU A 35 7.95 -11.39 -9.26
N GLU A 36 7.36 -12.04 -10.26
CA GLU A 36 5.92 -12.28 -10.33
C GLU A 36 5.41 -13.16 -9.19
N ASP A 37 6.22 -14.13 -8.73
CA ASP A 37 5.88 -14.98 -7.59
C ASP A 37 5.86 -14.16 -6.29
N LEU A 38 6.84 -13.27 -6.11
CA LEU A 38 6.91 -12.37 -4.95
C LEU A 38 5.78 -11.35 -4.93
N GLU A 39 5.43 -10.77 -6.09
CA GLU A 39 4.30 -9.86 -6.23
C GLU A 39 2.98 -10.53 -5.84
N ARG A 40 2.74 -11.75 -6.32
CA ARG A 40 1.56 -12.54 -5.97
C ARG A 40 1.51 -12.84 -4.47
N MET A 41 2.60 -13.33 -3.88
CA MET A 41 2.69 -13.60 -2.44
C MET A 41 2.40 -12.35 -1.62
N ALA A 42 2.94 -11.20 -2.01
CA ALA A 42 2.70 -9.94 -1.32
C ALA A 42 1.23 -9.52 -1.36
N LEU A 43 0.60 -9.57 -2.53
CA LEU A 43 -0.80 -9.20 -2.69
C LEU A 43 -1.76 -10.10 -1.90
N GLU A 44 -1.42 -11.39 -1.76
CA GLU A 44 -2.24 -12.37 -1.03
C GLU A 44 -2.06 -12.28 0.49
N ALA A 45 -0.84 -12.03 0.96
CA ALA A 45 -0.51 -12.16 2.38
C ALA A 45 -0.33 -10.84 3.13
N ASN A 46 -0.06 -9.71 2.45
CA ASN A 46 0.26 -8.47 3.14
C ASN A 46 -0.99 -7.83 3.78
N PRO A 47 -0.97 -7.56 5.11
CA PRO A 47 -2.13 -7.05 5.83
C PRO A 47 -2.58 -5.66 5.38
N THR A 48 -1.72 -4.84 4.76
CA THR A 48 -2.09 -3.49 4.28
C THR A 48 -3.17 -3.54 3.20
N ILE A 49 -3.21 -4.61 2.40
CA ILE A 49 -4.26 -4.83 1.40
C ILE A 49 -5.60 -5.13 2.09
N GLY A 50 -5.58 -5.95 3.13
CA GLY A 50 -6.77 -6.22 3.96
C GLY A 50 -7.30 -4.96 4.65
N GLN A 51 -6.40 -4.14 5.19
CA GLN A 51 -6.76 -2.85 5.80
C GLN A 51 -7.41 -1.91 4.76
N ALA A 52 -6.82 -1.76 3.58
CA ALA A 52 -7.38 -0.91 2.53
C ALA A 52 -8.76 -1.43 2.06
N LYS A 53 -8.95 -2.76 1.97
CA LYS A 53 -10.25 -3.36 1.67
C LYS A 53 -11.29 -3.05 2.76
N ALA A 54 -10.93 -3.19 4.03
CA ALA A 54 -11.82 -2.89 5.15
C ALA A 54 -12.30 -1.41 5.14
N LEU A 55 -11.47 -0.47 4.68
CA LEU A 55 -11.85 0.93 4.50
C LEU A 55 -12.90 1.10 3.38
N VAL A 56 -12.76 0.37 2.28
CA VAL A 56 -13.76 0.35 1.19
C VAL A 56 -15.07 -0.25 1.69
N ASP A 57 -15.02 -1.35 2.45
CA ASP A 57 -16.20 -1.99 3.03
C ASP A 57 -16.90 -1.08 4.03
N ALA A 58 -16.15 -0.34 4.86
CA ALA A 58 -16.71 0.67 5.77
C ALA A 58 -17.39 1.82 5.01
N ALA A 59 -16.80 2.28 3.91
CA ALA A 59 -17.41 3.29 3.05
C ALA A 59 -18.66 2.78 2.35
N ALA A 60 -18.69 1.50 1.95
CA ALA A 60 -19.90 0.84 1.43
C ALA A 60 -21.05 0.82 2.46
N GLY A 61 -20.72 0.51 3.73
CA GLY A 61 -21.70 0.60 4.83
C GLY A 61 -22.25 2.02 5.00
N ARG A 62 -21.40 3.05 4.96
CA ARG A 62 -21.84 4.46 5.00
C ARG A 62 -22.73 4.80 3.80
N THR A 63 -22.42 4.30 2.61
CA THR A 63 -23.22 4.48 1.40
C THR A 63 -24.61 3.88 1.56
N GLN A 64 -24.70 2.69 2.15
CA GLN A 64 -25.99 2.06 2.46
C GLN A 64 -26.80 2.90 3.46
N GLN A 65 -26.16 3.34 4.55
CA GLN A 65 -26.79 4.11 5.61
C GLN A 65 -27.31 5.47 5.12
N ALA A 66 -26.56 6.17 4.27
CA ALA A 66 -26.90 7.49 3.76
C ALA A 66 -28.21 7.52 2.92
N GLY A 67 -28.61 6.37 2.36
CA GLY A 67 -29.84 6.26 1.55
C GLY A 67 -31.04 5.74 2.32
N MET A 68 -30.92 5.48 3.64
CA MET A 68 -32.02 4.90 4.43
C MET A 68 -33.00 5.94 4.93
N TRP A 69 -34.27 5.55 4.97
CA TRP A 69 -35.31 6.36 5.57
C TRP A 69 -35.12 6.44 7.10
N PRO A 70 -35.44 7.60 7.73
CA PRO A 70 -35.48 7.69 9.17
C PRO A 70 -36.48 6.69 9.75
N ASN A 71 -36.16 6.14 10.90
CA ASN A 71 -37.06 5.23 11.59
C ASN A 71 -38.31 5.98 12.10
N PRO A 72 -39.52 5.31 12.18
CA PRO A 72 -40.66 5.87 12.82
C PRO A 72 -40.39 6.05 14.31
N THR A 73 -40.90 7.14 14.86
CA THR A 73 -40.86 7.40 16.32
C THR A 73 -42.16 6.96 16.93
N PHE A 74 -42.09 6.14 17.97
CA PHE A 74 -43.20 5.77 18.81
C PHE A 74 -43.10 6.55 20.12
N GLY A 75 -44.20 7.18 20.53
CA GLY A 75 -44.22 7.98 21.76
C GLY A 75 -45.56 7.92 22.49
N ALA A 76 -45.53 8.39 23.72
CA ALA A 76 -46.74 8.66 24.50
C ALA A 76 -46.86 10.16 24.75
N ASN A 77 -48.06 10.65 24.71
CA ASN A 77 -48.37 12.04 25.05
C ASN A 77 -49.44 12.11 26.14
N GLY A 78 -49.34 13.13 26.98
CA GLY A 78 -50.33 13.44 28.00
C GLY A 78 -50.63 14.93 28.00
N GLU A 79 -51.91 15.29 27.91
CA GLU A 79 -52.38 16.67 27.96
C GLU A 79 -53.31 16.84 29.17
N HIS A 80 -53.18 17.97 29.89
CA HIS A 80 -54.00 18.35 31.04
C HIS A 80 -54.10 17.27 32.13
N VAL A 81 -53.06 16.46 32.30
CA VAL A 81 -53.06 15.40 33.33
C VAL A 81 -52.96 16.02 34.71
N SER A 82 -54.10 16.11 35.39
CA SER A 82 -54.21 16.72 36.73
C SER A 82 -54.81 15.73 37.72
N LYS A 83 -54.20 15.62 38.92
CA LYS A 83 -54.73 14.87 40.02
C LYS A 83 -55.98 15.52 40.66
N VAL A 84 -56.11 16.84 40.56
CA VAL A 84 -57.15 17.64 41.23
C VAL A 84 -58.50 17.57 40.51
N THR A 85 -58.46 17.57 39.15
CA THR A 85 -59.67 17.57 38.32
C THR A 85 -60.03 16.17 37.82
N GLY A 86 -59.19 15.16 38.01
CA GLY A 86 -59.41 13.80 37.49
C GLY A 86 -59.54 13.71 35.98
N GLY A 87 -59.19 14.81 35.26
CA GLY A 87 -59.25 14.93 33.81
C GLY A 87 -57.89 14.77 33.16
N GLY A 88 -57.88 14.90 31.83
CA GLY A 88 -56.72 14.82 30.98
C GLY A 88 -56.79 13.73 29.92
N ALA A 89 -56.03 13.88 28.90
CA ALA A 89 -55.91 12.90 27.82
C ALA A 89 -54.54 12.24 27.84
N ILE A 90 -54.50 10.92 27.81
CA ILE A 90 -53.26 10.13 27.71
C ILE A 90 -53.37 9.22 26.50
N GLY A 91 -52.34 9.22 25.65
CA GLY A 91 -52.34 8.46 24.41
C GLY A 91 -50.97 8.02 23.95
N GLY A 92 -50.98 7.25 22.87
CA GLY A 92 -49.79 6.89 22.13
C GLY A 92 -49.88 7.37 20.69
N PHE A 93 -48.73 7.64 20.10
CA PHE A 93 -48.63 8.05 18.71
C PHE A 93 -47.48 7.37 17.98
N VAL A 94 -47.55 7.33 16.65
CA VAL A 94 -46.51 6.99 15.72
C VAL A 94 -46.24 8.21 14.83
N GLU A 95 -45.01 8.61 14.72
CA GLU A 95 -44.60 9.71 13.83
C GLU A 95 -43.58 9.20 12.80
N GLN A 96 -43.79 9.56 11.53
CA GLN A 96 -42.86 9.28 10.45
C GLN A 96 -42.47 10.58 9.76
N ARG A 97 -41.13 10.80 9.63
CA ARG A 97 -40.59 11.88 8.82
C ARG A 97 -40.32 11.39 7.41
N PHE A 98 -40.87 12.09 6.42
CA PHE A 98 -40.66 11.85 4.98
C PHE A 98 -39.68 12.84 4.44
N ILE A 99 -38.50 12.33 4.04
CA ILE A 99 -37.45 13.14 3.43
C ILE A 99 -37.81 13.38 1.98
N THR A 100 -37.99 14.64 1.60
CA THR A 100 -38.46 15.07 0.28
C THR A 100 -37.32 15.44 -0.68
N ALA A 101 -37.66 15.85 -1.90
CA ALA A 101 -36.75 16.41 -2.91
C ALA A 101 -35.58 15.49 -3.29
N GLY A 102 -35.69 14.19 -3.07
CA GLY A 102 -34.61 13.24 -3.41
C GLY A 102 -33.34 13.40 -2.56
N LYS A 103 -33.41 14.05 -1.38
CA LYS A 103 -32.26 14.31 -0.51
C LYS A 103 -31.52 13.03 -0.18
N LEU A 104 -32.22 11.94 0.24
CA LEU A 104 -31.61 10.64 0.54
C LEU A 104 -30.86 10.05 -0.68
N GLY A 105 -31.44 10.23 -1.88
CA GLY A 105 -30.80 9.80 -3.11
C GLY A 105 -29.49 10.58 -3.40
N LEU A 106 -29.48 11.88 -3.07
CA LEU A 106 -28.28 12.72 -3.21
C LEU A 106 -27.25 12.40 -2.11
N ASP A 107 -27.67 12.19 -0.87
CA ASP A 107 -26.79 11.77 0.22
C ASP A 107 -26.11 10.44 -0.11
N ARG A 108 -26.88 9.48 -0.67
CA ARG A 108 -26.34 8.21 -1.16
C ARG A 108 -25.34 8.42 -2.31
N LYS A 109 -25.59 9.34 -3.25
CA LYS A 109 -24.66 9.64 -4.36
C LYS A 109 -23.37 10.27 -3.85
N VAL A 110 -23.43 11.17 -2.87
CA VAL A 110 -22.24 11.73 -2.22
C VAL A 110 -21.43 10.61 -1.56
N ALA A 111 -22.07 9.75 -0.79
CA ALA A 111 -21.42 8.62 -0.12
C ALA A 111 -20.86 7.58 -1.13
N GLN A 112 -21.53 7.37 -2.28
CA GLN A 112 -20.99 6.51 -3.35
C GLN A 112 -19.70 7.06 -3.95
N GLN A 113 -19.59 8.38 -4.14
CA GLN A 113 -18.34 8.98 -4.62
C GLN A 113 -17.27 8.94 -3.51
N ASP A 114 -17.63 9.10 -2.23
CA ASP A 114 -16.69 8.90 -1.12
C ASP A 114 -16.15 7.45 -1.13
N GLN A 115 -17.00 6.45 -1.28
CA GLN A 115 -16.58 5.05 -1.45
C GLN A 115 -15.64 4.89 -2.64
N ALA A 116 -15.89 5.55 -3.78
CA ALA A 116 -15.03 5.48 -4.96
C ALA A 116 -13.63 6.08 -4.69
N VAL A 117 -13.53 7.12 -3.85
CA VAL A 117 -12.22 7.63 -3.38
C VAL A 117 -11.46 6.56 -2.60
N PHE A 118 -12.13 5.80 -1.72
CA PHE A 118 -11.50 4.70 -0.99
C PHE A 118 -11.08 3.55 -1.90
N VAL A 119 -11.78 3.29 -3.01
CA VAL A 119 -11.35 2.32 -4.02
C VAL A 119 -10.04 2.76 -4.69
N GLU A 120 -9.92 4.04 -5.04
CA GLU A 120 -8.66 4.55 -5.60
C GLU A 120 -7.53 4.56 -4.56
N TYR A 121 -7.85 4.80 -3.28
CA TYR A 121 -6.89 4.61 -2.20
C TYR A 121 -6.43 3.16 -2.09
N GLN A 122 -7.31 2.17 -2.21
CA GLN A 122 -6.95 0.75 -2.23
C GLN A 122 -6.03 0.44 -3.43
N ASN A 123 -6.31 1.00 -4.61
CA ASN A 123 -5.48 0.85 -5.80
C ASN A 123 -4.07 1.45 -5.57
N ALA A 124 -4.00 2.61 -4.93
CA ALA A 124 -2.72 3.23 -4.55
C ALA A 124 -1.92 2.34 -3.58
N GLN A 125 -2.58 1.72 -2.59
CA GLN A 125 -1.90 0.82 -1.65
C GLN A 125 -1.38 -0.45 -2.34
N LYS A 126 -2.15 -1.04 -3.25
CA LYS A 126 -1.67 -2.16 -4.08
C LYS A 126 -0.42 -1.77 -4.86
N GLN A 127 -0.43 -0.60 -5.51
CA GLN A 127 0.70 -0.14 -6.30
C GLN A 127 1.93 0.14 -5.43
N ARG A 128 1.77 0.78 -4.25
CA ARG A 128 2.88 0.99 -3.29
C ARG A 128 3.48 -0.33 -2.81
N LEU A 129 2.64 -1.31 -2.52
CA LEU A 129 3.11 -2.64 -2.11
C LEU A 129 3.94 -3.28 -3.23
N LEU A 130 3.44 -3.27 -4.47
CA LEU A 130 4.16 -3.80 -5.63
C LEU A 130 5.49 -3.06 -5.86
N ASN A 131 5.50 -1.73 -5.75
CA ASN A 131 6.74 -0.94 -5.86
C ASN A 131 7.73 -1.32 -4.76
N SER A 132 7.28 -1.53 -3.53
CA SER A 132 8.14 -1.96 -2.42
C SER A 132 8.73 -3.34 -2.67
N VAL A 133 7.94 -4.29 -3.17
CA VAL A 133 8.41 -5.64 -3.54
C VAL A 133 9.46 -5.56 -4.65
N ARG A 134 9.19 -4.80 -5.72
CA ARG A 134 10.11 -4.60 -6.84
C ARG A 134 11.43 -3.97 -6.40
N THR A 135 11.35 -2.91 -5.61
CA THR A 135 12.53 -2.22 -5.08
C THR A 135 13.40 -3.16 -4.26
N LEU A 136 12.81 -3.93 -3.35
CA LEU A 136 13.54 -4.89 -2.52
C LEU A 136 14.07 -6.08 -3.33
N TYR A 137 13.34 -6.52 -4.35
CA TYR A 137 13.78 -7.58 -5.26
C TYR A 137 15.03 -7.16 -6.04
N TYR A 138 15.03 -5.97 -6.68
CA TYR A 138 16.19 -5.49 -7.41
C TYR A 138 17.35 -5.10 -6.48
N GLN A 139 17.06 -4.67 -5.24
CA GLN A 139 18.09 -4.51 -4.21
C GLN A 139 18.75 -5.86 -3.88
N ALA A 140 17.95 -6.91 -3.63
CA ALA A 140 18.47 -8.24 -3.31
C ALA A 140 19.22 -8.88 -4.48
N LEU A 141 18.79 -8.64 -5.73
CA LEU A 141 19.56 -9.01 -6.93
C LEU A 141 20.90 -8.27 -7.00
N GLY A 142 20.92 -6.97 -6.66
CA GLY A 142 22.15 -6.18 -6.57
C GLY A 142 23.11 -6.73 -5.50
N ASP A 143 22.58 -7.06 -4.32
CA ASP A 143 23.37 -7.67 -3.25
C ASP A 143 23.93 -9.05 -3.67
N GLN A 144 23.13 -9.84 -4.42
CA GLN A 144 23.58 -11.12 -4.97
C GLN A 144 24.74 -10.94 -5.98
N LEU A 145 24.61 -9.99 -6.90
CA LEU A 145 25.67 -9.63 -7.85
C LEU A 145 26.90 -9.10 -7.11
N LEU A 146 26.72 -8.24 -6.09
CA LEU A 146 27.82 -7.69 -5.30
C LEU A 146 28.61 -8.80 -4.57
N ILE A 147 27.94 -9.80 -4.02
CA ILE A 147 28.61 -10.97 -3.41
C ILE A 147 29.46 -11.71 -4.45
N GLN A 148 28.95 -11.90 -5.67
CA GLN A 148 29.70 -12.56 -6.73
C GLN A 148 30.95 -11.73 -7.08
N VAL A 149 30.79 -10.44 -7.32
CA VAL A 149 31.90 -9.51 -7.58
C VAL A 149 32.94 -9.55 -6.46
N ARG A 150 32.49 -9.46 -5.19
CA ARG A 150 33.38 -9.48 -4.02
C ARG A 150 34.10 -10.84 -3.85
N THR A 151 33.45 -11.94 -4.20
CA THR A 151 34.09 -13.27 -4.20
C THR A 151 35.20 -13.35 -5.25
N ASP A 152 34.95 -12.86 -6.46
CA ASP A 152 35.96 -12.83 -7.52
C ASP A 152 37.15 -11.93 -7.15
N LEU A 153 36.86 -10.80 -6.48
CA LEU A 153 37.88 -9.88 -5.98
C LEU A 153 38.72 -10.48 -4.84
N ALA A 154 38.08 -11.21 -3.92
CA ALA A 154 38.78 -11.92 -2.85
C ALA A 154 39.73 -12.98 -3.42
N ASN A 155 39.27 -13.74 -4.43
CA ASN A 155 40.13 -14.69 -5.14
C ASN A 155 41.29 -14.01 -5.87
N LEU A 156 41.07 -12.81 -6.42
CA LEU A 156 42.09 -12.01 -7.08
C LEU A 156 43.11 -11.49 -6.07
N ALA A 157 42.70 -11.00 -4.93
CA ALA A 157 43.56 -10.54 -3.85
C ALA A 157 44.42 -11.68 -3.26
N MET A 158 43.84 -12.86 -3.04
CA MET A 158 44.65 -14.03 -2.61
C MET A 158 45.70 -14.41 -3.61
N ARG A 159 45.41 -14.32 -4.90
CA ARG A 159 46.47 -14.54 -5.96
C ARG A 159 47.58 -13.47 -5.93
N ALA A 160 47.22 -12.21 -5.64
CA ALA A 160 48.22 -11.16 -5.50
C ALA A 160 49.14 -11.39 -4.28
N VAL A 161 48.61 -11.88 -3.16
CA VAL A 161 49.39 -12.31 -1.98
C VAL A 161 50.35 -13.44 -2.36
N SER A 162 49.87 -14.47 -3.08
CA SER A 162 50.72 -15.60 -3.52
C SER A 162 51.88 -15.10 -4.40
N VAL A 163 51.59 -14.22 -5.35
CA VAL A 163 52.64 -13.61 -6.21
C VAL A 163 53.63 -12.80 -5.38
N SER A 164 53.18 -11.98 -4.44
CA SER A 164 54.04 -11.18 -3.58
C SER A 164 54.91 -12.05 -2.69
N GLN A 165 54.39 -13.17 -2.18
CA GLN A 165 55.15 -14.17 -1.39
C GLN A 165 56.23 -14.87 -2.23
N GLU A 166 55.90 -15.27 -3.48
CA GLU A 166 56.88 -15.84 -4.43
C GLU A 166 58.02 -14.87 -4.71
N MET A 167 57.70 -13.60 -4.97
CA MET A 167 58.70 -12.57 -5.22
C MET A 167 59.55 -12.26 -3.98
N ALA A 168 58.96 -12.28 -2.77
CA ALA A 168 59.70 -12.10 -1.52
C ALA A 168 60.66 -13.29 -1.26
N ASN A 169 60.25 -14.52 -1.57
CA ASN A 169 61.08 -15.70 -1.38
C ASN A 169 62.32 -15.73 -2.28
N VAL A 170 62.24 -15.10 -3.45
CA VAL A 170 63.40 -14.99 -4.36
C VAL A 170 64.17 -13.66 -4.18
N GLY A 171 63.84 -12.90 -3.14
CA GLY A 171 64.53 -11.62 -2.81
C GLY A 171 64.16 -10.47 -3.72
N GLN A 172 63.03 -10.51 -4.44
CA GLN A 172 62.64 -9.57 -5.46
C GLN A 172 61.47 -8.67 -5.07
N ALA A 173 60.85 -8.92 -3.93
CA ALA A 173 59.87 -8.04 -3.28
C ALA A 173 60.26 -7.80 -1.83
N ASP A 174 60.02 -6.59 -1.34
CA ASP A 174 60.27 -6.22 0.05
C ASP A 174 59.15 -6.73 0.95
N LYS A 175 59.51 -7.01 2.24
CA LYS A 175 58.54 -7.44 3.25
C LYS A 175 57.33 -6.48 3.39
N PRO A 176 57.45 -5.14 3.28
CA PRO A 176 56.32 -4.21 3.25
C PRO A 176 55.33 -4.45 2.11
N ASP A 177 55.82 -4.88 0.92
CA ASP A 177 54.93 -5.17 -0.21
C ASP A 177 54.05 -6.41 0.04
N LEU A 178 54.64 -7.46 0.63
CA LEU A 178 53.89 -8.65 1.06
C LEU A 178 52.85 -8.31 2.12
N LEU A 179 53.24 -7.58 3.17
CA LEU A 179 52.30 -7.16 4.23
C LEU A 179 51.17 -6.27 3.70
N SER A 180 51.48 -5.44 2.69
CA SER A 180 50.45 -4.62 2.02
C SER A 180 49.46 -5.48 1.24
N ALA A 181 49.92 -6.54 0.55
CA ALA A 181 49.07 -7.48 -0.17
C ALA A 181 48.18 -8.28 0.79
N GLU A 182 48.74 -8.76 1.91
CA GLU A 182 48.01 -9.48 2.95
C GLU A 182 46.92 -8.58 3.57
N THR A 183 47.27 -7.37 3.96
CA THR A 183 46.33 -6.38 4.54
C THR A 183 45.18 -6.09 3.56
N GLU A 184 45.46 -5.93 2.26
CA GLU A 184 44.44 -5.67 1.25
C GLU A 184 43.53 -6.88 1.06
N SER A 185 44.12 -8.11 1.10
CA SER A 185 43.33 -9.36 1.05
C SER A 185 42.35 -9.47 2.21
N GLU A 186 42.79 -9.19 3.45
CA GLU A 186 41.95 -9.21 4.64
C GLU A 186 40.83 -8.15 4.56
N ARG A 187 41.16 -6.94 4.07
CA ARG A 187 40.17 -5.87 3.84
C ARG A 187 39.07 -6.32 2.89
N ILE A 188 39.43 -6.97 1.79
CA ILE A 188 38.45 -7.46 0.80
C ILE A 188 37.60 -8.60 1.38
N GLN A 189 38.17 -9.47 2.19
CA GLN A 189 37.43 -10.52 2.90
C GLN A 189 36.40 -9.93 3.86
N LEU A 190 36.76 -8.88 4.60
CA LEU A 190 35.84 -8.17 5.47
C LEU A 190 34.68 -7.54 4.67
N GLU A 191 34.97 -6.96 3.51
CA GLU A 191 33.93 -6.41 2.63
C GLU A 191 33.01 -7.50 2.06
N LEU A 192 33.52 -8.70 1.76
CA LEU A 192 32.68 -9.85 1.38
C LEU A 192 31.73 -10.28 2.51
N VAL A 193 32.21 -10.29 3.75
CA VAL A 193 31.33 -10.53 4.92
C VAL A 193 30.25 -9.46 5.01
N SER A 194 30.61 -8.19 4.83
CA SER A 194 29.64 -7.07 4.81
C SER A 194 28.59 -7.22 3.70
N ALA A 195 28.99 -7.63 2.49
CA ALA A 195 28.06 -7.87 1.38
C ALA A 195 27.06 -9.02 1.69
N ARG A 196 27.55 -10.09 2.33
CA ARG A 196 26.66 -11.19 2.79
C ARG A 196 25.64 -10.70 3.82
N ASN A 197 26.07 -9.90 4.79
CA ASN A 197 25.18 -9.30 5.77
C ASN A 197 24.15 -8.34 5.14
N ALA A 198 24.57 -7.58 4.12
CA ALA A 198 23.65 -6.71 3.36
C ALA A 198 22.57 -7.52 2.65
N ARG A 199 22.94 -8.61 1.97
CA ARG A 199 21.97 -9.53 1.35
C ARG A 199 21.00 -10.13 2.38
N ASP A 200 21.49 -10.56 3.53
CA ASP A 200 20.62 -11.12 4.57
C ASP A 200 19.65 -10.08 5.12
N ARG A 201 20.06 -8.81 5.22
CA ARG A 201 19.18 -7.68 5.55
C ARG A 201 18.10 -7.48 4.48
N SER A 202 18.49 -7.36 3.21
CA SER A 202 17.55 -7.16 2.10
C SER A 202 16.55 -8.30 1.99
N TRP A 203 17.00 -9.52 2.21
CA TRP A 203 16.13 -10.70 2.25
C TRP A 203 15.11 -10.64 3.39
N ARG A 204 15.54 -10.28 4.61
CA ARG A 204 14.62 -10.13 5.75
C ARG A 204 13.60 -9.02 5.51
N GLN A 205 13.99 -7.93 4.89
CA GLN A 205 13.07 -6.86 4.49
C GLN A 205 12.04 -7.34 3.46
N LEU A 206 12.50 -8.08 2.45
CA LEU A 206 11.61 -8.70 1.46
C LEU A 206 10.64 -9.69 2.12
N ALA A 207 11.14 -10.59 2.97
CA ALA A 207 10.32 -11.54 3.71
C ALA A 207 9.27 -10.87 4.60
N ALA A 208 9.60 -9.72 5.20
CA ALA A 208 8.67 -8.92 6.00
C ALA A 208 7.55 -8.33 5.14
N VAL A 209 7.87 -7.76 3.96
CA VAL A 209 6.85 -7.23 3.02
C VAL A 209 5.95 -8.34 2.48
N LEU A 210 6.48 -9.55 2.32
CA LEU A 210 5.71 -10.73 1.92
C LEU A 210 4.87 -11.33 3.07
N ASN A 211 4.96 -10.77 4.29
CA ASN A 211 4.37 -11.34 5.50
C ASN A 211 4.77 -12.82 5.72
N ASN A 212 5.98 -13.18 5.35
CA ASN A 212 6.53 -14.52 5.53
C ASN A 212 7.93 -14.47 6.17
N PRO A 213 8.03 -14.21 7.48
CA PRO A 213 9.32 -14.05 8.17
C PRO A 213 10.18 -15.31 8.18
N THR A 214 9.61 -16.48 7.88
CA THR A 214 10.30 -17.76 7.83
C THR A 214 10.84 -18.11 6.44
N LEU A 215 10.65 -17.24 5.46
CA LEU A 215 11.12 -17.45 4.09
C LEU A 215 12.65 -17.52 4.06
N LYS A 216 13.17 -18.71 3.73
CA LYS A 216 14.63 -18.93 3.64
C LYS A 216 15.20 -18.22 2.40
N PRO A 217 16.43 -17.68 2.50
CA PRO A 217 17.12 -17.11 1.34
C PRO A 217 17.31 -18.14 0.23
N VAL A 218 16.78 -17.84 -0.94
CA VAL A 218 16.99 -18.61 -2.17
C VAL A 218 17.54 -17.69 -3.25
N PRO A 219 18.22 -18.21 -4.28
CA PRO A 219 18.63 -17.40 -5.40
C PRO A 219 17.41 -16.72 -6.07
N LEU A 220 17.54 -15.46 -6.43
CA LEU A 220 16.55 -14.75 -7.23
C LEU A 220 16.89 -14.90 -8.72
N GLU A 221 15.87 -15.16 -9.54
CA GLU A 221 16.00 -15.22 -10.99
C GLU A 221 15.71 -13.85 -11.59
N GLY A 222 16.69 -13.24 -12.23
CA GLY A 222 16.52 -11.94 -12.89
C GLY A 222 17.84 -11.41 -13.45
N ASN A 223 17.72 -10.42 -14.32
CA ASN A 223 18.86 -9.76 -14.94
C ASN A 223 18.84 -8.25 -14.64
N LEU A 224 19.77 -7.79 -13.81
CA LEU A 224 19.93 -6.37 -13.49
C LEU A 224 20.39 -5.52 -14.68
N GLU A 225 21.07 -6.13 -15.66
CA GLU A 225 21.64 -5.39 -16.80
C GLU A 225 20.59 -5.03 -17.87
N GLU A 226 19.42 -5.64 -17.83
CA GLU A 226 18.31 -5.36 -18.74
C GLU A 226 17.48 -4.15 -18.27
N ILE A 227 18.11 -2.99 -18.25
CA ILE A 227 17.48 -1.75 -17.79
C ILE A 227 16.33 -1.36 -18.74
N PRO A 228 15.11 -1.08 -18.22
CA PRO A 228 14.01 -0.62 -19.05
C PRO A 228 14.31 0.76 -19.64
N LYS A 229 14.06 0.94 -20.92
CA LYS A 229 14.18 2.24 -21.58
C LYS A 229 12.92 3.04 -21.34
N LEU A 230 13.03 4.17 -20.65
CA LEU A 230 11.93 5.04 -20.34
C LEU A 230 11.99 6.31 -21.17
N ASP A 231 10.83 6.72 -21.66
CA ASP A 231 10.60 8.01 -22.30
C ASP A 231 9.78 8.91 -21.39
N ALA A 232 10.15 10.19 -21.26
CA ALA A 232 9.52 11.10 -20.30
C ALA A 232 8.08 11.45 -20.66
N ASP A 233 7.78 11.62 -21.95
CA ASP A 233 6.47 12.03 -22.41
C ASP A 233 5.48 10.86 -22.29
N GLN A 234 5.91 9.66 -22.69
CA GLN A 234 5.12 8.42 -22.51
C GLN A 234 4.87 8.10 -21.02
N ALA A 235 5.88 8.32 -20.17
CA ALA A 235 5.73 8.15 -18.72
C ALA A 235 4.72 9.14 -18.15
N LEU A 236 4.77 10.42 -18.55
CA LEU A 236 3.82 11.44 -18.11
C LEU A 236 2.38 11.11 -18.54
N GLU A 237 2.20 10.67 -19.79
CA GLU A 237 0.89 10.25 -20.29
C GLU A 237 0.34 9.07 -19.50
N SER A 238 1.16 8.06 -19.23
CA SER A 238 0.78 6.91 -18.41
C SER A 238 0.41 7.31 -16.99
N ILE A 239 1.18 8.23 -16.36
CA ILE A 239 0.91 8.75 -15.04
C ILE A 239 -0.45 9.49 -15.02
N TYR A 240 -0.73 10.34 -16.01
CA TYR A 240 -2.01 11.05 -16.05
C TYR A 240 -3.21 10.14 -16.32
N ARG A 241 -3.03 9.04 -17.05
CA ARG A 241 -4.08 8.06 -17.30
C ARG A 241 -4.34 7.15 -16.11
N ASP A 242 -3.28 6.67 -15.44
CA ASP A 242 -3.36 5.50 -14.56
C ASP A 242 -3.10 5.80 -13.08
N SER A 243 -2.67 7.04 -12.71
CA SER A 243 -2.37 7.38 -11.31
C SER A 243 -3.62 7.32 -10.43
N PRO A 244 -3.64 6.48 -9.39
CA PRO A 244 -4.74 6.43 -8.44
C PRO A 244 -4.91 7.75 -7.66
N GLU A 245 -3.83 8.50 -7.44
CA GLU A 245 -3.85 9.80 -6.78
C GLU A 245 -4.66 10.82 -7.61
N LEU A 246 -4.43 10.87 -8.93
CA LEU A 246 -5.18 11.73 -9.82
C LEU A 246 -6.64 11.31 -9.95
N ARG A 247 -6.90 9.99 -10.10
CA ARG A 247 -8.25 9.45 -10.16
C ARG A 247 -9.05 9.75 -8.88
N ALA A 248 -8.42 9.64 -7.70
CA ALA A 248 -9.06 10.00 -6.45
C ALA A 248 -9.46 11.49 -6.41
N ALA A 249 -8.60 12.39 -6.89
CA ALA A 249 -8.92 13.81 -6.99
C ALA A 249 -10.07 14.07 -7.98
N GLU A 250 -10.12 13.39 -9.12
CA GLU A 250 -11.22 13.48 -10.09
C GLU A 250 -12.56 12.95 -9.53
N VAL A 251 -12.51 11.88 -8.73
CA VAL A 251 -13.70 11.37 -8.01
C VAL A 251 -14.17 12.40 -6.98
N ALA A 252 -13.25 13.05 -6.25
CA ALA A 252 -13.59 14.08 -5.29
C ALA A 252 -14.29 15.30 -5.93
N VAL A 253 -13.99 15.65 -7.19
CA VAL A 253 -14.74 16.65 -7.95
C VAL A 253 -16.19 16.20 -8.13
N ARG A 254 -16.43 14.96 -8.57
CA ARG A 254 -17.80 14.43 -8.72
C ARG A 254 -18.55 14.38 -7.40
N GLN A 255 -17.88 14.02 -6.31
CA GLN A 255 -18.45 14.06 -4.96
C GLN A 255 -18.91 15.46 -4.59
N SER A 256 -18.06 16.47 -4.80
CA SER A 256 -18.35 17.86 -4.48
C SER A 256 -19.52 18.42 -5.32
N GLU A 257 -19.66 18.01 -6.58
CA GLU A 257 -20.79 18.38 -7.44
C GLU A 257 -22.12 17.82 -6.92
N PHE A 258 -22.12 16.56 -6.42
CA PHE A 258 -23.31 16.01 -5.74
C PHE A 258 -23.58 16.72 -4.41
N SER A 259 -22.55 17.13 -3.68
CA SER A 259 -22.69 17.91 -2.45
C SER A 259 -23.31 19.29 -2.70
N VAL A 260 -22.95 19.95 -3.80
CA VAL A 260 -23.63 21.21 -4.23
C VAL A 260 -25.11 20.96 -4.48
N ARG A 261 -25.46 19.95 -5.28
CA ARG A 261 -26.86 19.61 -5.56
C ARG A 261 -27.63 19.28 -4.29
N ARG A 262 -26.98 18.54 -3.37
CA ARG A 262 -27.58 18.19 -2.06
C ARG A 262 -27.87 19.46 -1.23
N ALA A 263 -26.92 20.40 -1.16
CA ALA A 263 -27.09 21.66 -0.46
C ALA A 263 -28.21 22.53 -1.07
N GLU A 264 -28.33 22.53 -2.41
CA GLU A 264 -29.34 23.31 -3.14
C GLU A 264 -30.78 22.83 -2.90
N VAL A 265 -31.01 21.54 -2.70
CA VAL A 265 -32.34 20.96 -2.40
C VAL A 265 -32.72 21.05 -0.93
N ASP A 266 -31.80 21.45 -0.06
CA ASP A 266 -32.07 21.52 1.39
C ASP A 266 -33.11 22.57 1.76
N LYS A 267 -33.29 23.59 0.91
CA LYS A 267 -34.38 24.57 1.01
C LYS A 267 -35.79 24.00 0.82
N ILE A 268 -35.93 22.77 0.34
CA ILE A 268 -37.23 22.11 0.17
C ILE A 268 -37.59 21.42 1.47
N PRO A 269 -38.76 21.71 2.08
CA PRO A 269 -39.11 21.17 3.39
C PRO A 269 -39.34 19.64 3.38
N ASN A 270 -39.05 19.00 4.51
CA ASN A 270 -39.48 17.63 4.76
C ASN A 270 -40.91 17.61 5.33
N LEU A 271 -41.60 16.51 5.10
CA LEU A 271 -42.94 16.29 5.62
C LEU A 271 -42.86 15.38 6.85
N PHE A 272 -43.64 15.69 7.90
CA PHE A 272 -43.86 14.74 8.96
C PHE A 272 -45.38 14.43 9.10
N ILE A 273 -45.68 13.19 9.42
CA ILE A 273 -47.01 12.72 9.64
C ILE A 273 -47.02 11.99 11.00
N ARG A 274 -47.97 12.39 11.88
CA ARG A 274 -48.16 11.76 13.16
C ARG A 274 -49.62 11.26 13.25
N GLY A 275 -49.78 10.04 13.67
CA GLY A 275 -51.10 9.44 13.94
C GLY A 275 -51.10 8.75 15.30
N GLY A 276 -52.21 8.85 16.02
CA GLY A 276 -52.29 8.24 17.36
C GLY A 276 -53.69 8.10 17.87
N LEU A 277 -53.77 7.45 19.02
CA LEU A 277 -55.04 7.31 19.77
C LEU A 277 -54.78 7.76 21.21
N ARG A 278 -55.73 8.53 21.77
CA ARG A 278 -55.72 8.95 23.18
C ARG A 278 -57.03 8.69 23.88
N ASN A 279 -57.00 8.40 25.14
CA ASN A 279 -58.17 8.31 26.00
C ASN A 279 -58.30 9.65 26.74
N ASN A 280 -59.30 10.41 26.34
CA ASN A 280 -59.64 11.70 26.93
C ASN A 280 -60.65 11.52 28.07
N ARG A 281 -60.21 11.84 29.28
CA ARG A 281 -61.03 11.72 30.51
C ARG A 281 -61.69 13.06 30.89
N GLU A 282 -61.54 14.08 30.11
CA GLU A 282 -62.20 15.36 30.35
C GLU A 282 -63.70 15.25 30.09
N PHE A 283 -64.46 15.99 30.89
CA PHE A 283 -65.88 16.10 30.67
C PHE A 283 -66.18 17.15 29.60
N GLY A 284 -66.90 16.77 28.58
CA GLY A 284 -67.40 17.69 27.53
C GLY A 284 -68.91 17.74 27.52
N GLU A 285 -69.46 18.91 27.21
CA GLU A 285 -70.93 19.04 27.05
C GLU A 285 -71.35 18.40 25.72
N VAL A 286 -72.38 17.55 25.76
CA VAL A 286 -72.93 16.93 24.56
C VAL A 286 -74.10 17.81 24.08
N GLY A 287 -73.76 18.94 23.39
CA GLY A 287 -74.72 19.91 22.89
C GLY A 287 -75.04 21.02 23.90
N PRO A 288 -75.81 22.06 23.49
CA PRO A 288 -76.05 23.26 24.29
C PRO A 288 -76.82 23.10 25.56
N MET A 289 -77.45 21.93 25.83
CA MET A 289 -78.22 21.55 27.05
C MET A 289 -78.01 20.07 27.42
N GLY A 290 -76.95 19.37 26.92
CA GLY A 290 -76.80 17.95 27.23
C GLY A 290 -75.94 17.69 28.46
N PRO A 291 -76.04 16.49 29.04
CA PRO A 291 -75.20 16.10 30.20
C PRO A 291 -73.74 16.04 29.83
N SER A 292 -72.88 16.48 30.74
CA SER A 292 -71.45 16.32 30.61
C SER A 292 -71.06 14.84 30.58
N GLN A 293 -70.41 14.41 29.50
CA GLN A 293 -69.89 13.07 29.35
C GLN A 293 -68.33 13.10 29.14
N ARG A 294 -67.72 12.02 29.55
CA ARG A 294 -66.27 11.83 29.23
C ARG A 294 -66.12 11.65 27.74
N ARG A 295 -65.15 12.35 27.12
CA ARG A 295 -64.93 12.32 25.68
C ARG A 295 -64.45 10.95 25.14
N GLY A 296 -63.81 10.15 26.01
CA GLY A 296 -63.42 8.77 25.66
C GLY A 296 -62.21 8.67 24.70
N LEU A 297 -62.30 7.71 23.79
CA LEU A 297 -61.22 7.46 22.82
C LEU A 297 -61.28 8.45 21.68
N GLU A 298 -60.20 9.18 21.45
CA GLU A 298 -60.01 10.16 20.38
C GLU A 298 -58.86 9.76 19.47
N GLY A 299 -58.98 9.98 18.16
CA GLY A 299 -57.90 9.91 17.20
C GLY A 299 -57.09 11.20 17.15
N ILE A 300 -55.80 11.08 17.02
CA ILE A 300 -54.86 12.20 16.76
C ILE A 300 -54.31 12.05 15.35
N PHE A 301 -54.35 13.10 14.60
CA PHE A 301 -53.70 13.15 13.28
C PHE A 301 -53.07 14.53 13.06
N ASP A 302 -51.76 14.55 12.89
CA ASP A 302 -51.02 15.76 12.61
C ASP A 302 -50.23 15.57 11.30
N ILE A 303 -50.23 16.58 10.48
CA ILE A 303 -49.38 16.71 9.29
C ILE A 303 -48.70 18.07 9.32
N GLY A 304 -47.40 18.07 9.12
CA GLY A 304 -46.69 19.35 9.16
C GLY A 304 -45.47 19.37 8.24
N VAL A 305 -45.05 20.58 7.89
CA VAL A 305 -43.88 20.88 7.13
C VAL A 305 -43.13 22.05 7.77
N GLU A 306 -41.82 21.95 7.83
CA GLU A 306 -40.96 23.05 8.28
C GLU A 306 -40.60 23.93 7.05
N ILE A 307 -41.27 25.10 6.93
CA ILE A 307 -41.08 26.01 5.78
C ILE A 307 -39.84 26.88 6.01
N PRO A 308 -38.79 26.79 5.20
CA PRO A 308 -37.53 27.53 5.35
C PRO A 308 -37.70 28.98 4.86
N ILE A 309 -38.29 29.85 5.69
CA ILE A 309 -38.50 31.26 5.35
C ILE A 309 -37.20 32.05 5.48
N PHE A 310 -36.47 31.89 6.58
CA PHE A 310 -35.24 32.61 6.90
C PHE A 310 -33.99 31.83 6.53
N ASN A 311 -33.92 30.58 6.91
CA ASN A 311 -32.78 29.70 6.61
C ASN A 311 -33.09 28.82 5.39
N ARG A 312 -32.66 29.27 4.21
CA ARG A 312 -32.77 28.53 2.94
C ARG A 312 -31.49 27.81 2.57
N ASN A 313 -30.62 27.57 3.54
CA ASN A 313 -29.29 26.95 3.38
C ASN A 313 -28.36 27.77 2.45
N GLN A 314 -28.50 29.11 2.41
CA GLN A 314 -27.70 29.96 1.53
C GLN A 314 -26.19 29.83 1.80
N GLY A 315 -25.82 29.78 3.07
CA GLY A 315 -24.43 29.57 3.51
C GLY A 315 -23.90 28.20 3.12
N GLY A 316 -24.70 27.14 3.32
CA GLY A 316 -24.34 25.78 2.91
C GLY A 316 -24.13 25.62 1.41
N VAL A 317 -25.00 26.22 0.61
CA VAL A 317 -24.84 26.28 -0.87
C VAL A 317 -23.55 27.02 -1.29
N LYS A 318 -23.26 28.16 -0.65
CA LYS A 318 -22.04 28.93 -0.94
C LYS A 318 -20.78 28.10 -0.54
N ALA A 319 -20.80 27.45 0.62
CA ALA A 319 -19.71 26.61 1.07
C ALA A 319 -19.50 25.39 0.15
N ALA A 320 -20.58 24.72 -0.27
CA ALA A 320 -20.51 23.59 -1.19
C ALA A 320 -19.94 23.98 -2.56
N LYS A 321 -20.31 25.13 -3.10
CA LYS A 321 -19.77 25.68 -4.37
C LYS A 321 -18.28 25.99 -4.25
N ALA A 322 -17.85 26.61 -3.14
CA ALA A 322 -16.44 26.84 -2.87
C ALA A 322 -15.65 25.51 -2.71
N GLY A 323 -16.26 24.51 -2.08
CA GLY A 323 -15.70 23.16 -1.97
C GLY A 323 -15.52 22.48 -3.34
N ALA A 324 -16.48 22.66 -4.25
CA ALA A 324 -16.37 22.13 -5.62
C ALA A 324 -15.24 22.81 -6.41
N GLU A 325 -15.07 24.11 -6.27
CA GLU A 325 -13.96 24.84 -6.89
C GLU A 325 -12.61 24.40 -6.30
N HIS A 326 -12.53 24.25 -4.97
CA HIS A 326 -11.33 23.69 -4.32
C HIS A 326 -10.98 22.31 -4.88
N ALA A 327 -11.96 21.41 -5.05
CA ALA A 327 -11.71 20.07 -5.61
C ALA A 327 -11.18 20.13 -7.05
N ARG A 328 -11.68 21.05 -7.89
CA ARG A 328 -11.17 21.25 -9.26
C ARG A 328 -9.73 21.75 -9.27
N LEU A 329 -9.40 22.70 -8.42
CA LEU A 329 -8.04 23.22 -8.27
C LEU A 329 -7.10 22.13 -7.73
N GLU A 330 -7.59 21.23 -6.87
CA GLU A 330 -6.82 20.11 -6.35
C GLU A 330 -6.41 19.11 -7.45
N VAL A 331 -7.27 18.87 -8.45
CA VAL A 331 -6.91 18.08 -9.65
C VAL A 331 -5.73 18.73 -10.39
N LEU A 332 -5.79 20.05 -10.60
CA LEU A 332 -4.69 20.77 -11.26
C LEU A 332 -3.41 20.72 -10.43
N ARG A 333 -3.50 20.94 -9.13
CA ARG A 333 -2.38 20.85 -8.20
C ARG A 333 -1.74 19.46 -8.23
N THR A 334 -2.56 18.42 -8.25
CA THR A 334 -2.09 17.02 -8.33
C THR A 334 -1.35 16.76 -9.65
N LYS A 335 -1.87 17.22 -10.79
CA LYS A 335 -1.19 17.11 -12.08
C LYS A 335 0.18 17.79 -12.08
N LEU A 336 0.26 19.01 -11.53
CA LEU A 336 1.52 19.74 -11.41
C LEU A 336 2.53 19.02 -10.50
N SER A 337 2.05 18.50 -9.37
CA SER A 337 2.87 17.72 -8.43
C SER A 337 3.43 16.45 -9.07
N LEU A 338 2.59 15.69 -9.78
CA LEU A 338 3.02 14.48 -10.50
C LEU A 338 4.07 14.80 -11.57
N ARG A 339 3.86 15.87 -12.33
CA ARG A 339 4.83 16.32 -13.35
C ARG A 339 6.17 16.73 -12.74
N ALA A 340 6.14 17.45 -11.61
CA ALA A 340 7.37 17.85 -10.91
C ALA A 340 8.13 16.64 -10.34
N ARG A 341 7.42 15.68 -9.74
CA ARG A 341 8.02 14.42 -9.27
C ARG A 341 8.63 13.61 -10.42
N LEU A 342 7.91 13.50 -11.53
CA LEU A 342 8.45 12.82 -12.72
C LEU A 342 9.73 13.49 -13.21
N ALA A 343 9.79 14.81 -13.29
CA ALA A 343 10.99 15.51 -13.76
C ALA A 343 12.20 15.22 -12.89
N ALA A 344 12.03 15.12 -11.57
CA ALA A 344 13.11 14.78 -10.64
C ALA A 344 13.56 13.31 -10.81
N GLU A 345 12.60 12.37 -10.76
CA GLU A 345 12.91 10.93 -10.88
C GLU A 345 13.48 10.56 -12.25
N TYR A 346 12.98 11.19 -13.32
CA TYR A 346 13.48 10.94 -14.67
C TYR A 346 14.91 11.46 -14.88
N LYS A 347 15.25 12.62 -14.29
CA LYS A 347 16.65 13.11 -14.28
C LYS A 347 17.55 12.08 -13.58
N ASP A 348 17.17 11.61 -12.37
CA ASP A 348 17.97 10.66 -11.60
C ASP A 348 18.08 9.29 -12.31
N TYR A 349 17.00 8.84 -12.95
CA TYR A 349 17.02 7.65 -13.81
C TYR A 349 18.02 7.81 -14.97
N ARG A 350 17.99 8.93 -15.68
CA ARG A 350 18.90 9.17 -16.81
C ARG A 350 20.36 9.22 -16.39
N ASP A 351 20.66 9.86 -15.27
CA ASP A 351 22.01 9.95 -14.74
C ASP A 351 22.54 8.57 -14.36
N ALA A 352 21.71 7.77 -13.66
CA ALA A 352 22.07 6.41 -13.28
C ALA A 352 22.25 5.49 -14.50
N ALA A 353 21.36 5.55 -15.48
CA ALA A 353 21.45 4.77 -16.73
C ALA A 353 22.69 5.15 -17.55
N ALA A 354 23.02 6.44 -17.64
CA ALA A 354 24.24 6.91 -18.30
C ALA A 354 25.50 6.43 -17.56
N ALA A 355 25.47 6.38 -16.22
CA ALA A 355 26.57 5.85 -15.42
C ALA A 355 26.77 4.35 -15.71
N VAL A 356 25.68 3.56 -15.69
CA VAL A 356 25.73 2.12 -16.03
C VAL A 356 26.38 1.90 -17.39
N GLU A 357 25.93 2.62 -18.42
CA GLU A 357 26.48 2.47 -19.78
C GLU A 357 27.99 2.83 -19.85
N ARG A 358 28.39 3.89 -19.14
CA ARG A 358 29.80 4.28 -19.08
C ARG A 358 30.67 3.31 -18.32
N TYR A 359 30.20 2.81 -17.18
CA TYR A 359 30.91 1.78 -16.42
C TYR A 359 31.07 0.52 -17.23
N ARG A 360 30.01 0.01 -17.85
CA ARG A 360 30.01 -1.23 -18.62
C ARG A 360 30.92 -1.15 -19.84
N THR A 361 30.81 -0.07 -20.64
CA THR A 361 31.45 -0.01 -21.96
C THR A 361 32.84 0.63 -21.95
N ARG A 362 33.15 1.47 -20.97
CA ARG A 362 34.39 2.29 -21.01
C ARG A 362 35.25 2.16 -19.76
N ILE A 363 34.68 2.28 -18.57
CA ILE A 363 35.47 2.38 -17.33
C ILE A 363 35.97 1.01 -16.89
N LEU A 364 35.10 0.03 -16.73
CA LEU A 364 35.47 -1.31 -16.25
C LEU A 364 36.45 -2.04 -17.18
N PRO A 365 36.28 -2.04 -18.52
CA PRO A 365 37.23 -2.68 -19.40
C PRO A 365 38.66 -2.07 -19.29
N LYS A 366 38.75 -0.73 -19.22
CA LYS A 366 40.06 -0.03 -19.10
C LYS A 366 40.66 -0.24 -17.71
N ALA A 367 39.88 -0.19 -16.65
CA ALA A 367 40.34 -0.44 -15.28
C ALA A 367 40.88 -1.87 -15.13
N ARG A 368 40.18 -2.85 -15.71
CA ARG A 368 40.66 -4.24 -15.76
C ARG A 368 41.95 -4.39 -16.51
N GLN A 369 42.02 -3.84 -17.71
CA GLN A 369 43.25 -3.86 -18.52
C GLN A 369 44.44 -3.20 -17.79
N ALA A 370 44.21 -2.05 -17.14
CA ALA A 370 45.26 -1.37 -16.38
C ALA A 370 45.78 -2.24 -15.23
N TYR A 371 44.87 -2.85 -14.46
CA TYR A 371 45.22 -3.76 -13.38
C TYR A 371 46.04 -4.96 -13.91
N ASP A 372 45.59 -5.61 -14.97
CA ASP A 372 46.27 -6.79 -15.55
C ASP A 372 47.69 -6.42 -16.07
N MET A 373 47.85 -5.24 -16.66
CA MET A 373 49.17 -4.73 -17.11
C MET A 373 50.09 -4.42 -15.94
N TYR A 374 49.62 -3.74 -14.86
CA TYR A 374 50.45 -3.45 -13.70
C TYR A 374 50.85 -4.73 -12.95
N LEU A 375 49.97 -5.71 -12.86
CA LEU A 375 50.27 -6.98 -12.25
C LEU A 375 51.29 -7.79 -13.08
N ALA A 376 51.17 -7.76 -14.40
CA ALA A 376 52.15 -8.39 -15.31
C ALA A 376 53.53 -7.75 -15.19
N ASN A 377 53.61 -6.39 -15.20
CA ASN A 377 54.85 -5.67 -14.99
C ASN A 377 55.51 -5.99 -13.67
N PHE A 378 54.71 -6.09 -12.57
CA PHE A 378 55.24 -6.51 -11.26
C PHE A 378 55.83 -7.91 -11.31
N ARG A 379 55.16 -8.87 -11.94
CA ARG A 379 55.69 -10.24 -12.14
C ARG A 379 56.96 -10.31 -12.95
N GLN A 380 57.15 -9.40 -13.93
CA GLN A 380 58.32 -9.31 -14.77
C GLN A 380 59.43 -8.41 -14.19
N MET A 381 59.28 -7.97 -12.93
CA MET A 381 60.21 -7.03 -12.27
C MET A 381 60.35 -5.68 -12.97
N ALA A 382 59.41 -5.33 -13.84
CA ALA A 382 59.38 -4.07 -14.57
C ALA A 382 58.57 -2.96 -13.88
N GLY A 383 58.00 -3.23 -12.69
CA GLY A 383 57.19 -2.29 -11.94
C GLY A 383 57.08 -2.62 -10.45
N ALA A 384 56.73 -1.64 -9.63
CA ALA A 384 56.55 -1.78 -8.18
C ALA A 384 55.14 -2.23 -7.84
N TYR A 385 54.96 -3.06 -6.77
CA TYR A 385 53.70 -3.57 -6.30
C TYR A 385 52.64 -2.48 -5.95
N PRO A 386 53.00 -1.33 -5.36
CA PRO A 386 52.06 -0.25 -5.08
C PRO A 386 51.22 0.20 -6.26
N GLN A 387 51.77 0.17 -7.48
CA GLN A 387 51.01 0.53 -8.70
C GLN A 387 49.92 -0.51 -9.02
N ALA A 388 50.23 -1.80 -8.90
CA ALA A 388 49.25 -2.86 -9.07
C ALA A 388 48.14 -2.79 -7.98
N LEU A 389 48.52 -2.46 -6.74
CA LEU A 389 47.60 -2.30 -5.62
C LEU A 389 46.63 -1.13 -5.86
N ILE A 390 47.09 0.03 -6.30
CA ILE A 390 46.24 1.18 -6.65
C ILE A 390 45.30 0.82 -7.80
N ALA A 391 45.79 0.18 -8.86
CA ALA A 391 44.93 -0.24 -9.96
C ALA A 391 43.87 -1.26 -9.54
N GLN A 392 44.22 -2.17 -8.63
CA GLN A 392 43.29 -3.13 -8.01
C GLN A 392 42.19 -2.41 -7.23
N ARG A 393 42.52 -1.47 -6.34
CA ARG A 393 41.57 -0.68 -5.57
C ARG A 393 40.61 0.11 -6.46
N ASN A 394 41.15 0.74 -7.52
CA ASN A 394 40.33 1.46 -8.49
C ASN A 394 39.34 0.54 -9.19
N LEU A 395 39.82 -0.63 -9.66
CA LEU A 395 38.93 -1.62 -10.29
C LEU A 395 37.78 -2.03 -9.36
N PHE A 396 38.07 -2.27 -8.09
CA PHE A 396 37.05 -2.64 -7.07
C PHE A 396 36.05 -1.52 -6.86
N GLN A 397 36.52 -0.29 -6.68
CA GLN A 397 35.63 0.85 -6.49
C GLN A 397 34.71 1.07 -7.72
N PHE A 398 35.21 0.88 -8.92
CA PHE A 398 34.40 1.01 -10.12
C PHE A 398 33.37 -0.13 -10.27
N GLN A 399 33.70 -1.34 -9.85
CA GLN A 399 32.74 -2.46 -9.85
C GLN A 399 31.62 -2.23 -8.83
N ASP A 400 31.94 -1.76 -7.63
CA ASP A 400 30.93 -1.39 -6.64
C ASP A 400 30.03 -0.27 -7.16
N SER A 401 30.62 0.77 -7.75
CA SER A 401 29.87 1.89 -8.32
C SER A 401 28.97 1.44 -9.48
N TYR A 402 29.42 0.46 -10.27
CA TYR A 402 28.59 -0.12 -11.33
C TYR A 402 27.38 -0.85 -10.78
N VAL A 403 27.55 -1.73 -9.79
CA VAL A 403 26.43 -2.44 -9.15
C VAL A 403 25.45 -1.44 -8.50
N ALA A 404 25.98 -0.45 -7.80
CA ALA A 404 25.16 0.61 -7.19
C ALA A 404 24.37 1.40 -8.26
N ALA A 405 24.99 1.72 -9.40
CA ALA A 405 24.31 2.40 -10.51
C ALA A 405 23.22 1.55 -11.12
N LEU A 406 23.42 0.24 -11.28
CA LEU A 406 22.38 -0.70 -11.75
C LEU A 406 21.15 -0.70 -10.81
N VAL A 407 21.38 -0.89 -9.51
CA VAL A 407 20.31 -0.91 -8.50
C VAL A 407 19.57 0.43 -8.48
N ASN A 408 20.30 1.55 -8.47
CA ASN A 408 19.69 2.88 -8.50
C ASN A 408 18.84 3.11 -9.75
N THR A 409 19.33 2.69 -10.93
CA THR A 409 18.55 2.79 -12.17
C THR A 409 17.22 2.06 -12.09
N TRP A 410 17.23 0.84 -11.56
CA TRP A 410 16.00 0.07 -11.35
C TRP A 410 15.07 0.71 -10.33
N GLN A 411 15.60 1.23 -9.21
CA GLN A 411 14.78 1.92 -8.20
C GLN A 411 14.07 3.14 -8.82
N ARG A 412 14.78 3.98 -9.59
CA ARG A 412 14.18 5.13 -10.29
C ARG A 412 13.16 4.69 -11.35
N ALA A 413 13.47 3.64 -12.11
CA ALA A 413 12.53 3.09 -13.08
C ALA A 413 11.23 2.59 -12.43
N ILE A 414 11.34 1.92 -11.28
CA ILE A 414 10.19 1.44 -10.51
C ILE A 414 9.35 2.61 -9.99
N GLU A 415 9.96 3.69 -9.47
CA GLU A 415 9.24 4.89 -9.03
C GLU A 415 8.42 5.50 -10.17
N ILE A 416 9.02 5.63 -11.37
CA ILE A 416 8.36 6.18 -12.55
C ILE A 416 7.23 5.26 -13.04
N GLN A 417 7.50 3.97 -13.27
CA GLN A 417 6.52 2.99 -13.74
C GLN A 417 5.44 2.69 -12.69
N GLY A 418 5.80 2.79 -11.42
CA GLY A 418 4.91 2.68 -10.27
C GLY A 418 4.07 3.92 -10.02
N LEU A 419 3.97 4.81 -11.02
CA LEU A 419 3.14 6.02 -11.04
C LEU A 419 3.49 7.03 -9.93
N LEU A 420 4.77 7.09 -9.58
CA LEU A 420 5.35 8.02 -8.60
C LEU A 420 4.70 7.95 -7.21
N LEU A 421 4.13 6.82 -6.88
CA LEU A 421 3.72 6.52 -5.52
C LEU A 421 4.98 6.18 -4.73
N GLY A 422 5.62 7.20 -4.16
CA GLY A 422 6.87 7.11 -3.42
C GLY A 422 6.83 6.02 -2.35
N GLY A 423 7.97 5.35 -2.19
CA GLY A 423 8.12 4.15 -1.39
C GLY A 423 7.79 4.33 0.08
N GLY A 424 7.28 3.28 0.62
CA GLY A 424 6.98 3.09 2.02
C GLY A 424 5.52 2.68 2.21
N ALA A 425 5.33 1.62 2.96
CA ALA A 425 4.02 1.16 3.43
C ALA A 425 3.35 2.16 4.39
N ASP A 426 3.79 3.43 4.36
CA ASP A 426 3.23 4.47 5.20
C ASP A 426 1.82 4.79 4.70
N LEU A 427 0.86 4.42 5.53
CA LEU A 427 -0.56 4.65 5.36
C LEU A 427 -0.85 6.15 5.48
N GLY A 428 -0.54 6.92 4.44
CA GLY A 428 -1.12 8.26 4.30
C GLY A 428 -2.63 8.12 4.25
N MET A 429 -3.28 8.11 5.42
CA MET A 429 -4.75 8.04 5.49
C MET A 429 -5.37 9.20 4.72
N PRO A 430 -6.46 8.97 3.98
CA PRO A 430 -7.23 10.05 3.39
C PRO A 430 -7.65 11.03 4.47
N LYS A 431 -7.42 12.32 4.26
CA LYS A 431 -7.79 13.40 5.19
C LYS A 431 -9.26 13.39 5.61
N SER A 432 -10.13 12.70 4.86
CA SER A 432 -11.56 12.52 5.15
C SER A 432 -11.85 11.70 6.40
N MET A 433 -10.90 10.92 6.93
CA MET A 433 -11.14 10.16 8.18
C MET A 433 -11.08 11.01 9.46
N GLY A 434 -10.54 12.24 9.43
CA GLY A 434 -10.47 13.11 10.59
C GLY A 434 -11.76 13.86 10.91
N GLN A 435 -12.78 13.80 10.06
CA GLN A 435 -14.03 14.52 10.23
C GLN A 435 -15.25 13.67 9.86
N ALA A 436 -15.37 12.49 10.47
CA ALA A 436 -16.70 11.97 10.73
C ALA A 436 -17.30 12.84 11.84
N GLN A 437 -17.79 14.03 11.48
CA GLN A 437 -18.76 14.67 12.35
C GLN A 437 -19.90 13.66 12.54
N PRO A 438 -20.28 13.34 13.78
CA PRO A 438 -21.52 12.63 14.02
C PRO A 438 -22.59 13.45 13.30
N VAL A 439 -23.41 12.79 12.50
CA VAL A 439 -24.66 13.39 12.04
C VAL A 439 -25.35 13.85 13.31
N SER A 440 -25.24 15.14 13.59
CA SER A 440 -25.96 15.75 14.69
C SER A 440 -27.43 15.59 14.32
N GLY A 441 -28.03 14.55 14.88
CA GLY A 441 -29.46 14.56 15.07
C GLY A 441 -29.75 15.88 15.74
N SER A 442 -30.33 16.81 15.03
CA SER A 442 -30.89 17.99 15.61
C SER A 442 -31.93 17.54 16.64
N GLU A 443 -31.50 17.39 17.89
CA GLU A 443 -32.38 17.58 19.03
C GLU A 443 -32.82 19.04 18.98
N HIS A 444 -34.05 19.26 18.59
CA HIS A 444 -34.95 20.27 19.12
C HIS A 444 -36.39 19.92 18.69
#